data_adb13a7b4201f0877a389d0b17f957ed
#
_entry.id   adb13a7b4201f0877a389d0b17f957ed
#
_cell.length_a   1.000
_cell.length_b   1.000
_cell.length_c   1.000
_cell.angle_alpha   90.00
_cell.angle_beta   90.00
_cell.angle_gamma   90.00
#
_symmetry.space_group_name_H-M   'P 1'
#
loop_
_entity.id
_entity.type
_entity.pdbx_description
1 polymer ?
#
loop_
_entity_poly.entity_id
_entity_poly.type
_entity_poly.pdbx_seq_one_letter_code
_entity_poly.pdbx_strand_id
1 'polypeptide(L)'
;MKKKYWLFFLFVGWILCSCNSNEKKLNEVLAKAVSCAELGTVEYTITKLIMTDDDAFYKFGDRKIIFSCRTTMKAGIDLKDFVMDDVKVTDGGKTVVVNLPYPKILSFNMAAEDIKLEYSKVSGLRTSFNTDERNDLLKQGERAILEDAHNLGIYDDAKKNATDFFKALLTQCGYENVNVCFKGDESKN
;
A
#
# COMPACT_ATOMS: atom_id res chain seq x y z
N MET A 1 16.17 65.52 1.35
CA MET A 1 16.50 64.26 2.03
C MET A 1 15.30 63.33 2.22
N LYS A 2 14.05 63.74 2.21
CA LYS A 2 12.84 62.91 2.45
C LYS A 2 12.47 61.96 1.28
N LYS A 3 12.86 62.24 0.02
CA LYS A 3 12.55 61.38 -1.13
C LYS A 3 13.38 60.05 -1.21
N LYS A 4 14.54 60.02 -0.56
CA LYS A 4 15.47 58.86 -0.59
C LYS A 4 14.97 57.70 0.30
N TYR A 5 14.27 58.04 1.39
CA TYR A 5 13.70 57.05 2.32
C TYR A 5 12.39 56.43 1.79
N TRP A 6 11.65 57.16 0.95
CA TRP A 6 10.41 56.65 0.35
C TRP A 6 10.67 55.56 -0.67
N LEU A 7 11.76 55.63 -1.46
CA LEU A 7 12.21 54.62 -2.36
C LEU A 7 12.72 53.35 -1.62
N PHE A 8 13.33 53.53 -0.46
CA PHE A 8 13.80 52.40 0.36
C PHE A 8 12.63 51.65 1.00
N PHE A 9 11.57 52.33 1.39
CA PHE A 9 10.35 51.74 1.95
C PHE A 9 9.54 50.96 0.89
N LEU A 10 9.54 51.42 -0.37
CA LEU A 10 8.92 50.73 -1.50
C LEU A 10 9.68 49.44 -1.89
N PHE A 11 10.99 49.41 -1.72
CA PHE A 11 11.83 48.23 -2.03
C PHE A 11 11.71 47.19 -0.94
N VAL A 12 11.56 47.55 0.33
CA VAL A 12 11.35 46.61 1.45
C VAL A 12 9.97 45.95 1.38
N GLY A 13 8.94 46.65 0.89
CA GLY A 13 7.59 46.10 0.72
C GLY A 13 7.49 45.00 -0.34
N TRP A 14 8.39 44.95 -1.31
CA TRP A 14 8.36 43.99 -2.40
C TRP A 14 8.98 42.61 -2.03
N ILE A 15 9.81 42.58 -0.97
CA ILE A 15 10.47 41.34 -0.51
C ILE A 15 9.52 40.45 0.34
N LEU A 16 8.43 41.01 0.88
CA LEU A 16 7.51 40.28 1.77
C LEU A 16 6.39 39.50 1.05
N CYS A 17 6.26 39.61 -0.28
CA CYS A 17 5.18 38.96 -1.03
C CYS A 17 5.57 37.58 -1.61
N SER A 18 6.79 37.09 -1.41
CA SER A 18 7.26 35.86 -2.10
C SER A 18 6.95 34.53 -1.38
N CYS A 19 6.47 34.56 -0.12
CA CYS A 19 6.45 33.34 0.73
C CYS A 19 5.14 32.52 0.65
N ASN A 20 4.10 32.95 -0.08
CA ASN A 20 2.77 32.33 0.02
C ASN A 20 2.34 31.50 -1.21
N SER A 21 3.21 31.37 -2.20
CA SER A 21 2.87 30.65 -3.46
C SER A 21 3.03 29.13 -3.34
N ASN A 22 4.06 28.67 -2.63
CA ASN A 22 4.37 27.23 -2.53
C ASN A 22 3.41 26.50 -1.59
N GLU A 23 3.01 27.11 -0.49
CA GLU A 23 2.03 26.52 0.45
C GLU A 23 0.66 26.33 -0.18
N LYS A 24 0.19 27.29 -1.00
CA LYS A 24 -1.09 27.14 -1.70
C LYS A 24 -1.05 26.00 -2.71
N LYS A 25 0.06 25.89 -3.45
CA LYS A 25 0.26 24.77 -4.40
C LYS A 25 0.34 23.45 -3.67
N LEU A 26 1.05 23.38 -2.54
CA LEU A 26 1.15 22.18 -1.70
C LEU A 26 -0.25 21.74 -1.26
N ASN A 27 -1.05 22.61 -0.69
CA ASN A 27 -2.39 22.30 -0.20
C ASN A 27 -3.31 21.80 -1.33
N GLU A 28 -3.27 22.43 -2.51
CA GLU A 28 -4.05 22.01 -3.66
C GLU A 28 -3.64 20.61 -4.17
N VAL A 29 -2.34 20.36 -4.24
CA VAL A 29 -1.78 19.11 -4.74
C VAL A 29 -2.03 17.99 -3.75
N LEU A 30 -1.86 18.23 -2.45
CA LEU A 30 -2.17 17.24 -1.42
C LEU A 30 -3.66 16.92 -1.36
N ALA A 31 -4.53 17.93 -1.49
CA ALA A 31 -5.97 17.71 -1.55
C ALA A 31 -6.38 16.82 -2.74
N LYS A 32 -5.72 16.99 -3.90
CA LYS A 32 -5.91 16.10 -5.06
C LYS A 32 -5.38 14.69 -4.79
N ALA A 33 -4.21 14.54 -4.17
CA ALA A 33 -3.67 13.23 -3.83
C ALA A 33 -4.58 12.49 -2.84
N VAL A 34 -5.07 13.17 -1.80
CA VAL A 34 -6.01 12.61 -0.83
C VAL A 34 -7.34 12.23 -1.48
N SER A 35 -7.81 12.99 -2.47
CA SER A 35 -9.05 12.68 -3.19
C SER A 35 -8.99 11.35 -3.98
N CYS A 36 -7.80 10.85 -4.28
CA CYS A 36 -7.60 9.54 -4.90
C CYS A 36 -7.82 8.37 -3.94
N ALA A 37 -7.92 8.62 -2.62
CA ALA A 37 -8.10 7.65 -1.54
C ALA A 37 -7.01 6.57 -1.42
N GLU A 38 -6.49 6.07 -2.54
CA GLU A 38 -5.47 5.01 -2.60
C GLU A 38 -4.30 5.44 -3.49
N LEU A 39 -3.07 5.24 -3.02
CA LEU A 39 -1.88 5.70 -3.73
C LEU A 39 -0.72 4.70 -3.65
N GLY A 40 0.22 4.84 -4.59
CA GLY A 40 1.43 4.02 -4.63
C GLY A 40 1.12 2.54 -4.83
N THR A 41 0.01 2.24 -5.52
CA THR A 41 -0.48 0.87 -5.65
C THR A 41 0.46 0.00 -6.48
N VAL A 42 0.58 -1.25 -6.04
CA VAL A 42 1.23 -2.34 -6.76
C VAL A 42 0.27 -3.52 -6.80
N GLU A 43 0.28 -4.26 -7.90
CA GLU A 43 -0.57 -5.43 -8.08
C GLU A 43 0.29 -6.67 -8.35
N TYR A 44 0.05 -7.72 -7.56
CA TYR A 44 0.69 -9.02 -7.72
C TYR A 44 -0.35 -10.05 -8.14
N THR A 45 -0.01 -10.83 -9.17
CA THR A 45 -0.74 -12.05 -9.51
C THR A 45 0.13 -13.24 -9.14
N ILE A 46 -0.34 -14.06 -8.23
CA ILE A 46 0.35 -15.26 -7.76
C ILE A 46 -0.50 -16.51 -8.00
N THR A 47 0.16 -17.64 -8.17
CA THR A 47 -0.50 -18.95 -8.21
C THR A 47 0.05 -19.78 -7.06
N LYS A 48 -0.84 -20.28 -6.20
CA LYS A 48 -0.48 -21.13 -5.05
C LYS A 48 -1.23 -22.46 -5.14
N LEU A 49 -0.53 -23.53 -4.79
CA LEU A 49 -1.13 -24.85 -4.58
C LEU A 49 -1.59 -24.96 -3.14
N ILE A 50 -2.86 -25.24 -2.96
CA ILE A 50 -3.50 -25.48 -1.67
C ILE A 50 -3.79 -26.96 -1.60
N MET A 51 -3.22 -27.65 -0.61
CA MET A 51 -3.36 -29.09 -0.48
C MET A 51 -3.72 -29.50 0.95
N THR A 52 -4.44 -30.61 1.07
CA THR A 52 -4.60 -31.31 2.34
C THR A 52 -4.50 -32.81 2.12
N ASP A 53 -3.84 -33.45 3.07
CA ASP A 53 -3.81 -34.89 3.25
C ASP A 53 -4.56 -35.20 4.56
N ASP A 54 -5.58 -36.04 4.49
CA ASP A 54 -6.34 -36.49 5.66
C ASP A 54 -6.02 -37.97 5.93
N ASP A 55 -4.86 -38.18 6.59
CA ASP A 55 -4.29 -39.51 6.95
C ASP A 55 -4.63 -39.85 8.40
N ALA A 56 -5.92 -39.83 8.75
CA ALA A 56 -6.34 -40.12 10.11
C ALA A 56 -6.13 -41.61 10.43
N PHE A 57 -5.21 -41.93 11.34
CA PHE A 57 -4.82 -43.31 11.71
C PHE A 57 -5.97 -44.21 12.23
N TYR A 58 -7.06 -43.60 12.67
CA TYR A 58 -8.28 -44.26 13.16
C TYR A 58 -9.33 -44.49 12.04
N LYS A 59 -9.05 -44.03 10.81
CA LYS A 59 -9.94 -44.18 9.66
C LYS A 59 -9.26 -45.04 8.61
N PHE A 60 -9.96 -46.04 8.10
CA PHE A 60 -9.43 -46.88 7.03
C PHE A 60 -9.46 -46.16 5.69
N GLY A 61 -8.28 -45.87 5.16
CA GLY A 61 -8.07 -45.21 3.88
C GLY A 61 -7.72 -43.71 4.00
N ASP A 62 -7.21 -43.16 2.94
CA ASP A 62 -6.68 -41.80 2.83
C ASP A 62 -7.55 -40.98 1.89
N ARG A 63 -7.53 -39.67 2.07
CA ARG A 63 -8.05 -38.75 1.07
C ARG A 63 -7.14 -37.55 0.91
N LYS A 64 -6.91 -37.16 -0.33
CA LYS A 64 -6.05 -36.05 -0.71
C LYS A 64 -6.76 -35.17 -1.72
N ILE A 65 -6.62 -33.85 -1.59
CA ILE A 65 -7.10 -32.89 -2.57
C ILE A 65 -6.05 -31.79 -2.75
N ILE A 66 -5.88 -31.35 -4.00
CA ILE A 66 -4.97 -30.25 -4.36
C ILE A 66 -5.73 -29.30 -5.27
N PHE A 67 -5.76 -28.03 -4.89
CA PHE A 67 -6.23 -26.94 -5.71
C PHE A 67 -5.06 -26.06 -6.16
N SER A 68 -5.11 -25.60 -7.40
CA SER A 68 -4.31 -24.51 -7.92
C SER A 68 -5.17 -23.25 -7.88
N CYS A 69 -4.74 -22.23 -7.16
CA CYS A 69 -5.48 -20.97 -7.00
C CYS A 69 -4.64 -19.83 -7.55
N ARG A 70 -5.16 -19.13 -8.56
CA ARG A 70 -4.58 -17.89 -9.03
C ARG A 70 -5.26 -16.75 -8.27
N THR A 71 -4.46 -15.86 -7.72
CA THR A 71 -4.92 -14.78 -6.84
C THR A 71 -4.29 -13.47 -7.28
N THR A 72 -5.08 -12.41 -7.32
CA THR A 72 -4.60 -11.05 -7.54
C THR A 72 -4.71 -10.27 -6.24
N MET A 73 -3.58 -9.70 -5.79
CA MET A 73 -3.50 -8.83 -4.61
C MET A 73 -3.03 -7.45 -5.03
N LYS A 74 -3.71 -6.42 -4.54
CA LYS A 74 -3.27 -5.03 -4.67
C LYS A 74 -2.89 -4.49 -3.30
N ALA A 75 -1.68 -3.95 -3.17
CA ALA A 75 -1.22 -3.22 -1.98
C ALA A 75 -0.99 -1.74 -2.32
N GLY A 76 -1.06 -0.90 -1.32
CA GLY A 76 -0.84 0.54 -1.47
C GLY A 76 -1.09 1.29 -0.17
N ILE A 77 -1.04 2.62 -0.26
CA ILE A 77 -1.28 3.54 0.84
C ILE A 77 -2.75 3.96 0.81
N ASP A 78 -3.47 3.74 1.90
CA ASP A 78 -4.81 4.30 2.10
C ASP A 78 -4.68 5.70 2.71
N LEU A 79 -5.09 6.71 1.96
CA LEU A 79 -4.97 8.12 2.35
C LEU A 79 -6.21 8.66 3.08
N LYS A 80 -7.20 7.84 3.42
CA LYS A 80 -8.42 8.29 4.11
C LYS A 80 -8.13 9.00 5.44
N ASP A 81 -7.14 8.51 6.17
CA ASP A 81 -6.73 9.04 7.47
C ASP A 81 -5.49 9.97 7.38
N PHE A 82 -5.07 10.33 6.17
CA PHE A 82 -3.97 11.25 5.94
C PHE A 82 -4.48 12.69 6.12
N VAL A 83 -3.79 13.44 6.97
CA VAL A 83 -4.15 14.83 7.31
C VAL A 83 -3.00 15.78 7.01
N MET A 84 -3.28 17.10 6.93
CA MET A 84 -2.26 18.10 6.66
C MET A 84 -1.15 18.15 7.73
N ASP A 85 -1.46 17.75 8.97
CA ASP A 85 -0.47 17.66 10.06
C ASP A 85 0.60 16.57 9.81
N ASP A 86 0.34 15.63 8.91
CA ASP A 86 1.31 14.62 8.45
C ASP A 86 2.38 15.22 7.50
N VAL A 87 2.23 16.49 7.12
CA VAL A 87 3.16 17.20 6.23
C VAL A 87 3.80 18.37 6.99
N LYS A 88 5.12 18.39 7.04
CA LYS A 88 5.91 19.43 7.71
C LYS A 88 6.86 20.08 6.72
N VAL A 89 6.79 21.40 6.65
CA VAL A 89 7.72 22.21 5.84
C VAL A 89 8.76 22.83 6.76
N THR A 90 10.01 22.68 6.42
CA THR A 90 11.18 23.16 7.18
C THR A 90 12.15 23.92 6.29
N ASP A 91 13.26 24.42 6.86
CA ASP A 91 14.36 25.11 6.16
C ASP A 91 13.87 26.28 5.30
N GLY A 92 12.98 27.10 5.86
CA GLY A 92 12.47 28.29 5.15
C GLY A 92 11.67 27.96 3.90
N GLY A 93 11.03 26.80 3.85
CA GLY A 93 10.20 26.38 2.72
C GLY A 93 10.93 25.54 1.66
N LYS A 94 12.16 25.07 1.94
CA LYS A 94 12.95 24.28 1.00
C LYS A 94 12.79 22.76 1.17
N THR A 95 12.56 22.34 2.40
CA THR A 95 12.45 20.94 2.78
C THR A 95 11.02 20.61 3.18
N VAL A 96 10.49 19.52 2.66
CA VAL A 96 9.18 18.97 3.06
C VAL A 96 9.34 17.54 3.56
N VAL A 97 8.73 17.24 4.70
CA VAL A 97 8.65 15.89 5.27
C VAL A 97 7.20 15.44 5.23
N VAL A 98 6.94 14.28 4.64
CA VAL A 98 5.61 13.67 4.55
C VAL A 98 5.61 12.36 5.31
N ASN A 99 4.67 12.19 6.24
CA ASN A 99 4.52 10.98 7.04
C ASN A 99 3.29 10.19 6.57
N LEU A 100 3.49 9.24 5.67
CA LEU A 100 2.44 8.43 5.06
C LEU A 100 1.96 7.31 5.99
N PRO A 101 0.68 6.87 5.89
CA PRO A 101 0.25 5.62 6.47
C PRO A 101 1.09 4.44 5.95
N TYR A 102 1.19 3.39 6.77
CA TYR A 102 1.88 2.15 6.34
C TYR A 102 1.10 1.48 5.21
N PRO A 103 1.77 0.88 4.21
CA PRO A 103 1.08 0.14 3.15
C PRO A 103 0.24 -1.01 3.69
N LYS A 104 -0.87 -1.27 3.05
CA LYS A 104 -1.75 -2.41 3.37
C LYS A 104 -2.28 -3.07 2.09
N ILE A 105 -2.81 -4.27 2.24
CA ILE A 105 -3.58 -4.89 1.16
C ILE A 105 -4.89 -4.12 1.01
N LEU A 106 -5.10 -3.53 -0.17
CA LEU A 106 -6.28 -2.75 -0.54
C LEU A 106 -7.35 -3.62 -1.16
N SER A 107 -6.94 -4.63 -1.93
CA SER A 107 -7.86 -5.63 -2.47
C SER A 107 -7.17 -6.99 -2.59
N PHE A 108 -7.97 -8.03 -2.42
CA PHE A 108 -7.60 -9.42 -2.61
C PHE A 108 -8.71 -10.09 -3.42
N ASN A 109 -8.35 -10.72 -4.52
CA ASN A 109 -9.30 -11.42 -5.37
C ASN A 109 -8.80 -12.82 -5.71
N MET A 110 -9.60 -13.82 -5.37
CA MET A 110 -9.42 -15.21 -5.76
C MET A 110 -10.75 -15.64 -6.40
N ALA A 111 -10.89 -15.40 -7.69
CA ALA A 111 -12.13 -15.68 -8.42
C ALA A 111 -12.37 -17.18 -8.55
N ALA A 112 -13.64 -17.59 -8.58
CA ALA A 112 -13.99 -19.01 -8.63
C ALA A 112 -13.45 -19.71 -9.91
N GLU A 113 -13.39 -19.00 -11.02
CA GLU A 113 -12.81 -19.46 -12.29
C GLU A 113 -11.29 -19.67 -12.25
N ASP A 114 -10.63 -19.02 -11.31
CA ASP A 114 -9.17 -19.13 -11.08
C ASP A 114 -8.80 -20.23 -10.10
N ILE A 115 -9.79 -20.97 -9.58
CA ILE A 115 -9.61 -22.11 -8.68
C ILE A 115 -9.77 -23.39 -9.49
N LYS A 116 -8.69 -24.17 -9.62
CA LYS A 116 -8.70 -25.42 -10.36
C LYS A 116 -8.41 -26.60 -9.46
N LEU A 117 -9.21 -27.65 -9.59
CA LEU A 117 -8.93 -28.92 -8.95
C LEU A 117 -7.86 -29.66 -9.76
N GLU A 118 -6.64 -29.74 -9.22
CA GLU A 118 -5.51 -30.39 -9.88
C GLU A 118 -5.47 -31.90 -9.58
N TYR A 119 -5.82 -32.26 -8.36
CA TYR A 119 -5.77 -33.65 -7.93
C TYR A 119 -6.80 -33.93 -6.83
N SER A 120 -7.42 -35.13 -6.92
CA SER A 120 -8.26 -35.68 -5.87
C SER A 120 -8.12 -37.15 -5.81
N LYS A 121 -7.84 -37.71 -4.62
CA LYS A 121 -7.75 -39.16 -4.37
C LYS A 121 -8.54 -39.49 -3.12
N VAL A 122 -9.29 -40.59 -3.19
CA VAL A 122 -10.02 -41.14 -2.06
C VAL A 122 -9.79 -42.64 -2.09
N SER A 123 -9.45 -43.22 -0.97
CA SER A 123 -9.20 -44.67 -0.85
C SER A 123 -9.88 -45.29 0.38
N GLY A 124 -10.00 -46.59 0.40
CA GLY A 124 -10.60 -47.34 1.49
C GLY A 124 -12.09 -47.03 1.67
N LEU A 125 -12.53 -46.83 2.89
CA LEU A 125 -13.92 -46.50 3.27
C LEU A 125 -14.16 -45.00 3.48
N ARG A 126 -13.34 -44.14 2.84
CA ARG A 126 -13.46 -42.69 2.93
C ARG A 126 -14.42 -42.15 1.88
N THR A 127 -15.08 -41.05 2.20
CA THR A 127 -15.89 -40.30 1.25
C THR A 127 -15.12 -39.14 0.68
N SER A 128 -15.49 -38.66 -0.50
CA SER A 128 -14.90 -37.42 -1.09
C SER A 128 -15.09 -36.21 -0.17
N PHE A 129 -14.22 -35.22 -0.32
CA PHE A 129 -14.40 -33.92 0.34
C PHE A 129 -15.72 -33.31 -0.10
N ASN A 130 -16.57 -32.95 0.85
CA ASN A 130 -17.83 -32.27 0.59
C ASN A 130 -17.57 -30.77 0.29
N THR A 131 -18.63 -30.04 -0.04
CA THR A 131 -18.52 -28.62 -0.40
C THR A 131 -17.99 -27.76 0.74
N ASP A 132 -18.43 -28.00 1.98
CA ASP A 132 -18.00 -27.22 3.14
C ASP A 132 -16.53 -27.44 3.45
N GLU A 133 -16.06 -28.69 3.42
CA GLU A 133 -14.65 -29.03 3.61
C GLU A 133 -13.75 -28.37 2.54
N ARG A 134 -14.21 -28.34 1.28
CA ARG A 134 -13.49 -27.64 0.20
C ARG A 134 -13.44 -26.15 0.41
N ASN A 135 -14.56 -25.54 0.80
CA ASN A 135 -14.64 -24.12 1.07
C ASN A 135 -13.74 -23.73 2.25
N ASP A 136 -13.68 -24.53 3.30
CA ASP A 136 -12.81 -24.28 4.45
C ASP A 136 -11.34 -24.38 4.07
N LEU A 137 -10.97 -25.33 3.20
CA LEU A 137 -9.62 -25.46 2.67
C LEU A 137 -9.23 -24.22 1.83
N LEU A 138 -10.13 -23.74 0.99
CA LEU A 138 -9.90 -22.52 0.19
C LEU A 138 -9.73 -21.27 1.08
N LYS A 139 -10.54 -21.12 2.14
CA LYS A 139 -10.37 -20.03 3.12
C LYS A 139 -9.05 -20.12 3.89
N GLN A 140 -8.58 -21.32 4.20
CA GLN A 140 -7.25 -21.52 4.80
C GLN A 140 -6.14 -21.10 3.82
N GLY A 141 -6.28 -21.47 2.55
CA GLY A 141 -5.39 -21.04 1.49
C GLY A 141 -5.34 -19.53 1.30
N GLU A 142 -6.50 -18.86 1.30
CA GLU A 142 -6.62 -17.41 1.25
C GLU A 142 -5.82 -16.74 2.39
N ARG A 143 -6.06 -17.20 3.63
CA ARG A 143 -5.32 -16.68 4.79
C ARG A 143 -3.81 -16.88 4.67
N ALA A 144 -3.38 -18.07 4.26
CA ALA A 144 -1.97 -18.37 4.06
C ALA A 144 -1.32 -17.50 2.98
N ILE A 145 -2.05 -17.15 1.91
CA ILE A 145 -1.57 -16.24 0.86
C ILE A 145 -1.41 -14.82 1.42
N LEU A 146 -2.39 -14.33 2.20
CA LEU A 146 -2.33 -13.00 2.81
C LEU A 146 -1.21 -12.89 3.84
N GLU A 147 -0.97 -13.94 4.65
CA GLU A 147 0.14 -14.02 5.58
C GLU A 147 1.50 -14.00 4.86
N ASP A 148 1.61 -14.69 3.74
CA ASP A 148 2.83 -14.70 2.92
C ASP A 148 3.09 -13.37 2.19
N ALA A 149 2.12 -12.46 2.12
CA ALA A 149 2.26 -11.18 1.40
C ALA A 149 3.48 -10.36 1.85
N HIS A 150 3.83 -10.41 3.16
CA HIS A 150 5.04 -9.78 3.68
C HIS A 150 6.33 -10.35 3.05
N ASN A 151 6.38 -11.66 2.86
CA ASN A 151 7.55 -12.35 2.31
C ASN A 151 7.67 -12.15 0.80
N LEU A 152 6.58 -11.79 0.13
CA LEU A 152 6.56 -11.53 -1.31
C LEU A 152 7.10 -10.14 -1.69
N GLY A 153 7.33 -9.24 -0.71
CA GLY A 153 7.85 -7.90 -0.95
C GLY A 153 6.82 -6.87 -1.47
N ILE A 154 5.53 -7.22 -1.52
CA ILE A 154 4.48 -6.35 -2.07
C ILE A 154 4.35 -5.03 -1.30
N TYR A 155 4.59 -5.04 0.02
CA TYR A 155 4.56 -3.84 0.84
C TYR A 155 5.76 -2.93 0.59
N ASP A 156 6.94 -3.49 0.33
CA ASP A 156 8.15 -2.73 0.03
C ASP A 156 8.04 -2.06 -1.34
N ASP A 157 7.48 -2.75 -2.31
CA ASP A 157 7.18 -2.16 -3.62
C ASP A 157 6.13 -1.05 -3.51
N ALA A 158 5.09 -1.22 -2.70
CA ALA A 158 4.11 -0.18 -2.46
C ALA A 158 4.73 1.05 -1.77
N LYS A 159 5.63 0.86 -0.78
CA LYS A 159 6.41 1.95 -0.14
C LYS A 159 7.25 2.69 -1.18
N LYS A 160 7.96 1.94 -2.01
CA LYS A 160 8.82 2.52 -3.05
C LYS A 160 7.99 3.36 -4.02
N ASN A 161 6.89 2.82 -4.54
CA ASN A 161 6.02 3.52 -5.48
C ASN A 161 5.44 4.80 -4.86
N ALA A 162 4.96 4.74 -3.61
CA ALA A 162 4.46 5.90 -2.89
C ALA A 162 5.55 6.96 -2.67
N THR A 163 6.74 6.54 -2.29
CA THR A 163 7.90 7.43 -2.10
C THR A 163 8.27 8.14 -3.40
N ASP A 164 8.38 7.41 -4.49
CA ASP A 164 8.74 7.95 -5.80
C ASP A 164 7.67 8.95 -6.29
N PHE A 165 6.39 8.62 -6.09
CA PHE A 165 5.27 9.49 -6.42
C PHE A 165 5.33 10.82 -5.63
N PHE A 166 5.44 10.77 -4.29
CA PHE A 166 5.46 11.98 -3.47
C PHE A 166 6.71 12.82 -3.72
N LYS A 167 7.87 12.18 -3.93
CA LYS A 167 9.08 12.92 -4.32
C LYS A 167 8.88 13.68 -5.62
N ALA A 168 8.39 13.01 -6.66
CA ALA A 168 8.15 13.66 -7.96
C ALA A 168 7.13 14.81 -7.82
N LEU A 169 6.03 14.56 -7.12
CA LEU A 169 4.94 15.51 -6.92
C LEU A 169 5.40 16.77 -6.19
N LEU A 170 6.10 16.62 -5.06
CA LEU A 170 6.53 17.74 -4.22
C LEU A 170 7.72 18.50 -4.81
N THR A 171 8.58 17.82 -5.54
CA THR A 171 9.64 18.50 -6.34
C THR A 171 9.00 19.42 -7.39
N GLN A 172 7.92 19.00 -8.04
CA GLN A 172 7.18 19.88 -8.97
C GLN A 172 6.50 21.07 -8.28
N CYS A 173 6.21 20.96 -6.98
CA CYS A 173 5.72 22.09 -6.18
C CYS A 173 6.82 23.10 -5.81
N GLY A 174 8.10 22.78 -6.09
CA GLY A 174 9.24 23.66 -5.86
C GLY A 174 10.05 23.36 -4.59
N TYR A 175 9.84 22.19 -3.96
CA TYR A 175 10.66 21.75 -2.84
C TYR A 175 11.98 21.16 -3.32
N GLU A 176 13.10 21.59 -2.71
CA GLU A 176 14.45 21.11 -3.04
C GLU A 176 14.70 19.73 -2.41
N ASN A 177 14.22 19.51 -1.19
CA ASN A 177 14.40 18.28 -0.43
C ASN A 177 13.05 17.71 -0.03
N VAL A 178 12.79 16.46 -0.39
CA VAL A 178 11.56 15.74 -0.08
C VAL A 178 11.89 14.47 0.70
N ASN A 179 11.46 14.40 1.94
CA ASN A 179 11.61 13.25 2.81
C ASN A 179 10.23 12.57 3.00
N VAL A 180 10.15 11.30 2.64
CA VAL A 180 8.95 10.48 2.81
C VAL A 180 9.23 9.44 3.88
N CYS A 181 8.42 9.45 4.93
CA CYS A 181 8.45 8.51 6.05
C CYS A 181 7.13 7.74 6.11
N PHE A 182 7.10 6.62 6.80
CA PHE A 182 5.89 5.82 7.01
C PHE A 182 5.60 5.67 8.50
N LYS A 183 4.32 5.85 8.87
CA LYS A 183 3.86 5.67 10.25
C LYS A 183 4.11 4.21 10.67
N GLY A 184 4.82 4.02 11.80
CA GLY A 184 5.13 2.66 12.31
C GLY A 184 6.49 2.08 11.90
N ASP A 185 7.26 2.73 11.02
CA ASP A 185 8.64 2.30 10.71
C ASP A 185 9.65 2.60 11.84
N GLU A 186 9.31 3.49 12.78
CA GLU A 186 10.20 3.88 13.89
C GLU A 186 10.46 2.77 14.92
N SER A 187 9.76 1.64 14.85
CA SER A 187 9.87 0.53 15.83
C SER A 187 10.93 -0.52 15.48
N LYS A 188 11.77 -0.31 14.46
CA LYS A 188 12.79 -1.29 14.00
C LYS A 188 14.24 -0.81 14.10
N ASN A 189 14.50 0.28 14.84
CA ASN A 189 15.87 0.70 15.19
C ASN A 189 16.21 0.41 16.63
#